data_7b35ee9c7df1ac8c84286a9d0fe45984
#
_entry.id   7b35ee9c7df1ac8c84286a9d0fe45984
#
_cell.length_a   1.000
_cell.length_b   1.000
_cell.length_c   1.000
_cell.angle_alpha   90.00
_cell.angle_beta   90.00
_cell.angle_gamma   90.00
#
_symmetry.space_group_name_H-M   'P 1'
#
loop_
_entity.id
_entity.type
_entity.pdbx_description
1 polymer ?
#
loop_
_entity_poly.entity_id
_entity_poly.type
_entity_poly.pdbx_seq_one_letter_code
_entity_poly.pdbx_strand_id
1 'polypeptide(L)' 'EEQVEARELGRSIDAYLDTLPRENRNIFLRRYWFGDSVKDIAKAFSLTQNAVSVRLNRMRGGLRTHLIKEGYYE' A
#
# COMPACT_ATOMS: atom_id res chain seq x y z
N GLU A 1 -3.60 25.27 2.85
CA GLU A 1 -4.62 24.31 2.39
C GLU A 1 -4.01 23.05 1.81
N GLU A 2 -2.98 23.17 0.98
CA GLU A 2 -2.29 22.00 0.43
C GLU A 2 -1.74 21.08 1.52
N GLN A 3 -1.22 21.65 2.60
CA GLN A 3 -0.70 20.86 3.71
C GLN A 3 -1.81 20.11 4.45
N VAL A 4 -2.99 20.73 4.59
CA VAL A 4 -4.13 20.08 5.23
C VAL A 4 -4.63 18.93 4.37
N GLU A 5 -4.75 19.13 3.08
CA GLU A 5 -5.15 18.07 2.15
C GLU A 5 -4.15 16.92 2.13
N ALA A 6 -2.86 17.24 2.14
CA ALA A 6 -1.81 16.21 2.19
C ALA A 6 -1.88 15.38 3.47
N ARG A 7 -2.15 16.02 4.62
CA ARG A 7 -2.32 15.32 5.89
C ARG A 7 -3.54 14.42 5.89
N GLU A 8 -4.65 14.91 5.34
CA GLU A 8 -5.88 14.14 5.25
C GLU A 8 -5.68 12.93 4.35
N LEU A 9 -5.02 13.11 3.21
CA LEU A 9 -4.69 12.02 2.31
C LEU A 9 -3.79 10.99 3.02
N GLY A 10 -2.76 11.45 3.73
CA GLY A 10 -1.87 10.58 4.50
C GLY A 10 -2.63 9.78 5.55
N ARG A 11 -3.56 10.40 6.27
CA ARG A 11 -4.39 9.71 7.25
C ARG A 11 -5.29 8.66 6.62
N SER A 12 -5.84 8.97 5.44
CA SER A 12 -6.69 8.03 4.72
C SER A 12 -5.88 6.82 4.25
N ILE A 13 -4.68 7.04 3.76
CA ILE A 13 -3.77 5.95 3.36
C ILE A 13 -3.40 5.11 4.58
N ASP A 14 -3.05 5.73 5.69
CA ASP A 14 -2.72 5.03 6.94
C ASP A 14 -3.90 4.19 7.43
N ALA A 15 -5.10 4.74 7.36
CA ALA A 15 -6.31 4.01 7.74
C ALA A 15 -6.51 2.77 6.89
N TYR A 16 -6.27 2.88 5.58
CA TYR A 16 -6.34 1.72 4.69
C TYR A 16 -5.29 0.68 5.07
N LEU A 17 -4.04 1.10 5.27
CA LEU A 17 -2.96 0.18 5.64
C LEU A 17 -3.24 -0.55 6.94
N ASP A 18 -3.91 0.11 7.88
CA ASP A 18 -4.29 -0.51 9.16
C ASP A 18 -5.32 -1.63 9.00
N THR A 19 -6.06 -1.66 7.89
CA THR A 19 -7.00 -2.74 7.60
C THR A 19 -6.33 -4.00 7.06
N LEU A 20 -5.08 -3.90 6.62
CA LEU A 20 -4.37 -5.00 5.99
C LEU A 20 -3.76 -5.94 7.03
N PRO A 21 -3.66 -7.25 6.71
CA PRO A 21 -2.83 -8.14 7.51
C PRO A 21 -1.42 -7.58 7.63
N ARG A 22 -0.79 -7.83 8.76
CA ARG A 22 0.54 -7.28 9.07
C ARG A 22 1.56 -7.57 7.97
N GLU A 23 1.61 -8.80 7.47
CA GLU A 23 2.54 -9.16 6.42
C GLU A 23 2.32 -8.35 5.14
N ASN A 24 1.07 -8.21 4.72
CA ASN A 24 0.73 -7.45 3.53
C ASN A 24 1.07 -5.98 3.69
N ARG A 25 0.78 -5.41 4.86
CA ARG A 25 1.14 -4.02 5.16
C ARG A 25 2.66 -3.82 5.06
N ASN A 26 3.43 -4.73 5.62
CA ASN A 26 4.89 -4.66 5.58
C ASN A 26 5.42 -4.77 4.15
N ILE A 27 4.84 -5.64 3.34
CA ILE A 27 5.21 -5.77 1.91
C ILE A 27 4.94 -4.44 1.19
N PHE A 28 3.78 -3.85 1.42
CA PHE A 28 3.40 -2.57 0.82
C PHE A 28 4.38 -1.47 1.20
N LEU A 29 4.69 -1.34 2.50
CA LEU A 29 5.61 -0.32 2.99
C LEU A 29 7.02 -0.50 2.42
N ARG A 30 7.51 -1.73 2.35
CA ARG A 30 8.83 -1.99 1.77
C ARG A 30 8.90 -1.55 0.32
N ARG A 31 7.86 -1.79 -0.45
CA ARG A 31 7.85 -1.43 -1.86
C ARG A 31 7.72 0.07 -2.07
N TYR A 32 6.77 0.70 -1.40
CA TYR A 32 6.40 2.08 -1.72
C TYR A 32 7.01 3.12 -0.79
N TRP A 33 7.38 2.75 0.40
CA TRP A 33 8.03 3.66 1.33
C TRP A 33 9.55 3.53 1.31
N PHE A 34 10.04 2.30 1.36
CA PHE A 34 11.48 2.04 1.41
C PHE A 34 12.11 1.82 0.04
N GLY A 35 11.32 1.62 -1.01
CA GLY A 35 11.84 1.47 -2.35
C GLY A 35 12.47 0.12 -2.66
N ASP A 36 12.16 -0.91 -1.88
CA ASP A 36 12.70 -2.26 -2.10
C ASP A 36 12.17 -2.85 -3.41
N SER A 37 13.00 -3.63 -4.06
CA SER A 37 12.58 -4.34 -5.27
C SER A 37 11.65 -5.50 -4.93
N VAL A 38 10.81 -5.89 -5.91
CA VAL A 38 9.95 -7.06 -5.77
C VAL A 38 10.78 -8.31 -5.46
N LYS A 39 11.95 -8.43 -6.09
CA LYS A 39 12.88 -9.54 -5.86
C LYS A 39 13.33 -9.60 -4.41
N ASP A 40 13.72 -8.46 -3.84
CA ASP A 40 14.19 -8.41 -2.47
C ASP A 40 13.07 -8.68 -1.48
N ILE A 41 11.87 -8.17 -1.74
CA ILE A 41 10.69 -8.42 -0.90
C ILE A 41 10.34 -9.91 -0.92
N ALA A 42 10.32 -10.52 -2.11
CA ALA A 42 10.05 -11.94 -2.25
C ALA A 42 11.02 -12.78 -1.42
N LYS A 43 12.30 -12.43 -1.48
CA LYS A 43 13.34 -13.09 -0.71
C LYS A 43 13.13 -12.93 0.79
N ALA A 44 12.84 -11.72 1.23
CA ALA A 44 12.65 -11.42 2.64
C ALA A 44 11.46 -12.14 3.26
N PHE A 45 10.39 -12.34 2.49
CA PHE A 45 9.15 -12.96 2.97
C PHE A 45 8.99 -14.42 2.53
N SER A 46 10.01 -15.01 1.89
CA SER A 46 9.96 -16.39 1.39
C SER A 46 8.80 -16.62 0.42
N LEU A 47 8.57 -15.64 -0.45
CA LEU A 47 7.54 -15.69 -1.47
C LEU A 47 8.17 -15.67 -2.86
N THR A 48 7.38 -16.04 -3.87
CA THR A 48 7.79 -15.84 -5.25
C THR A 48 7.61 -14.37 -5.63
N GLN A 49 8.34 -13.90 -6.63
CA GLN A 49 8.15 -12.54 -7.15
C GLN A 49 6.73 -12.34 -7.67
N ASN A 50 6.18 -13.37 -8.33
CA ASN A 50 4.80 -13.30 -8.81
C ASN A 50 3.79 -13.13 -7.65
N ALA A 51 3.99 -13.88 -6.56
CA ALA A 51 3.11 -13.75 -5.39
C ALA A 51 3.16 -12.33 -4.80
N VAL A 52 4.36 -11.76 -4.70
CA VAL A 52 4.52 -10.38 -4.23
C VAL A 52 3.81 -9.40 -5.18
N SER A 53 4.01 -9.54 -6.48
CA SER A 53 3.38 -8.67 -7.47
C SER A 53 1.85 -8.73 -7.42
N VAL A 54 1.29 -9.94 -7.27
CA VAL A 54 -0.16 -10.12 -7.14
C VAL A 54 -0.68 -9.43 -5.88
N ARG A 55 -0.01 -9.59 -4.75
CA ARG A 55 -0.40 -8.94 -3.50
C ARG A 55 -0.35 -7.42 -3.61
N LEU A 56 0.71 -6.89 -4.22
CA LEU A 56 0.86 -5.45 -4.42
C LEU A 56 -0.24 -4.89 -5.32
N ASN A 57 -0.56 -5.59 -6.40
CA ASN A 57 -1.65 -5.17 -7.30
C ASN A 57 -3.00 -5.13 -6.58
N ARG A 58 -3.30 -6.15 -5.77
CA ARG A 58 -4.52 -6.20 -4.98
C ARG A 58 -4.60 -5.07 -3.97
N MET A 59 -3.49 -4.80 -3.28
CA MET A 59 -3.44 -3.72 -2.30
C MET A 59 -3.58 -2.35 -2.95
N ARG A 60 -2.98 -2.14 -4.11
CA ARG A 60 -3.16 -0.88 -4.86
C ARG A 60 -4.61 -0.70 -5.28
N GLY A 61 -5.24 -1.77 -5.76
CA GLY A 61 -6.67 -1.72 -6.11
C GLY A 61 -7.54 -1.41 -4.91
N GLY A 62 -7.26 -2.03 -3.77
CA GLY A 62 -7.97 -1.76 -2.53
C GLY A 62 -7.77 -0.34 -2.03
N LEU A 63 -6.54 0.17 -2.12
CA LEU A 63 -6.24 1.56 -1.75
C LEU A 63 -7.01 2.54 -2.64
N ARG A 64 -7.02 2.29 -3.94
CA ARG A 64 -7.78 3.14 -4.88
C ARG A 64 -9.26 3.19 -4.50
N THR A 65 -9.86 2.02 -4.24
CA THR A 65 -11.25 1.94 -3.83
C THR A 65 -11.49 2.71 -2.53
N HIS A 66 -10.60 2.57 -1.57
CA HIS A 66 -10.67 3.29 -0.29
C HIS A 66 -10.62 4.80 -0.51
N LEU A 67 -9.70 5.27 -1.35
CA LEU A 67 -9.55 6.69 -1.62
C LEU A 67 -10.74 7.27 -2.38
N ILE A 68 -11.34 6.48 -3.28
CA ILE A 68 -12.57 6.89 -3.98
C ILE A 68 -13.68 7.11 -2.97
N LYS A 69 -13.86 6.19 -2.02
CA LYS A 69 -14.87 6.33 -0.97
C LYS A 69 -14.65 7.55 -0.09
N GLU A 70 -13.38 7.89 0.13
CA GLU A 70 -13.00 9.04 0.94
C GLU A 70 -13.01 10.36 0.16
N GLY A 71 -13.30 10.31 -1.14
CA GLY A 71 -13.47 11.51 -1.96
C GLY A 71 -12.20 12.04 -2.62
N TYR A 72 -11.12 11.24 -2.67
CA TYR A 72 -9.85 11.69 -3.28
C TYR A 72 -9.75 11.41 -4.78
N TYR A 73 -10.63 10.58 -5.33
CA TYR A 73 -10.75 10.33 -6.77
C TYR A 73 -12.18 10.56 -7.22
N GLU A 74 -12.33 10.95 -8.44
CA GLU A 74 -13.64 11.11 -9.06
C GLU A 74 -14.12 9.85 -9.77
#